data_053b2c6ee5492dd22636dc5ea4c9e0ac
#
_entry.id   053b2c6ee5492dd22636dc5ea4c9e0ac
#
_cell.length_a   1.000
_cell.length_b   1.000
_cell.length_c   1.000
_cell.angle_alpha   90.00
_cell.angle_beta   90.00
_cell.angle_gamma   90.00
#
_symmetry.space_group_name_H-M   'P 1'
#
loop_
_entity.id
_entity.type
_entity.pdbx_description
1 polymer ?
#
loop_
_entity_poly.entity_id
_entity_poly.type
_entity_poly.pdbx_seq_one_letter_code
_entity_poly.pdbx_strand_id
1 'polypeptide(L)'
;MLTIKAIVGIIEISIYNILYNGDKMLKDRIEILRSAAVINDNVAQYVNKVIDALEKYQFDESKMEMFTTHLAMAVQRIMTNGEVEHLDESIWSEVKIFDTFNEAKQVYASIISDAPVQIPESEEKFLLMHLCNLLQKES
;
A
#
# COMPACT_ATOMS: atom_id res chain seq x y z
N MET A 1 -35.20 -17.97 5.87
CA MET A 1 -34.54 -19.06 5.15
C MET A 1 -34.01 -18.53 3.83
N LEU A 2 -32.73 -18.70 3.58
CA LEU A 2 -32.13 -18.25 2.32
C LEU A 2 -32.55 -19.17 1.18
N THR A 3 -32.95 -18.58 0.06
CA THR A 3 -33.25 -19.33 -1.16
C THR A 3 -31.94 -19.85 -1.78
N ILE A 4 -32.05 -20.90 -2.61
CA ILE A 4 -30.88 -21.42 -3.36
C ILE A 4 -30.25 -20.31 -4.18
N LYS A 5 -31.04 -19.44 -4.80
CA LYS A 5 -30.56 -18.32 -5.58
C LYS A 5 -29.75 -17.33 -4.72
N ALA A 6 -30.20 -17.04 -3.50
CA ALA A 6 -29.49 -16.16 -2.58
C ALA A 6 -28.16 -16.79 -2.13
N ILE A 7 -28.15 -18.10 -1.88
CA ILE A 7 -26.93 -18.83 -1.50
C ILE A 7 -25.92 -18.81 -2.65
N VAL A 8 -26.34 -19.06 -3.88
CA VAL A 8 -25.49 -19.00 -5.08
C VAL A 8 -24.92 -17.58 -5.22
N GLY A 9 -25.74 -16.54 -5.04
CA GLY A 9 -25.27 -15.17 -5.10
C GLY A 9 -24.20 -14.87 -4.06
N ILE A 10 -24.35 -15.37 -2.83
CA ILE A 10 -23.36 -15.22 -1.76
C ILE A 10 -22.04 -15.92 -2.14
N ILE A 11 -22.13 -17.14 -2.68
CA ILE A 11 -20.94 -17.89 -3.13
C ILE A 11 -20.24 -17.17 -4.27
N GLU A 12 -20.97 -16.63 -5.24
CA GLU A 12 -20.40 -15.87 -6.35
C GLU A 12 -19.68 -14.62 -5.85
N ILE A 13 -20.26 -13.88 -4.91
CA ILE A 13 -19.65 -12.72 -4.28
C ILE A 13 -18.35 -13.12 -3.56
N SER A 14 -18.38 -14.23 -2.80
CA SER A 14 -17.22 -14.74 -2.08
C SER A 14 -16.10 -15.13 -3.04
N ILE A 15 -16.43 -15.82 -4.13
CA ILE A 15 -15.46 -16.19 -5.17
C ILE A 15 -14.88 -14.95 -5.83
N TYR A 16 -15.75 -13.98 -6.17
CA TYR A 16 -15.31 -12.70 -6.74
C TYR A 16 -14.34 -12.00 -5.79
N ASN A 17 -14.64 -11.95 -4.50
CA ASN A 17 -13.78 -11.35 -3.49
C ASN A 17 -12.42 -12.06 -3.42
N ILE A 18 -12.39 -13.38 -3.53
CA ILE A 18 -11.15 -14.14 -3.50
C ILE A 18 -10.31 -13.91 -4.76
N LEU A 19 -10.95 -13.88 -5.93
CA LEU A 19 -10.25 -13.83 -7.23
C LEU A 19 -9.93 -12.39 -7.68
N TYR A 20 -10.74 -11.40 -7.29
CA TYR A 20 -10.70 -10.07 -7.90
C TYR A 20 -10.57 -8.92 -6.91
N ASN A 21 -10.54 -9.19 -5.61
CA ASN A 21 -10.84 -8.16 -4.62
C ASN A 21 -9.77 -7.80 -3.59
N GLY A 22 -8.53 -8.14 -3.85
CA GLY A 22 -7.46 -7.52 -3.08
C GLY A 22 -7.58 -6.00 -3.15
N ASP A 23 -7.76 -5.45 -4.36
CA ASP A 23 -7.90 -4.02 -4.62
C ASP A 23 -9.09 -3.39 -3.94
N LYS A 24 -10.26 -4.03 -4.02
CA LYS A 24 -11.46 -3.47 -3.40
C LYS A 24 -11.34 -3.41 -1.88
N MET A 25 -10.81 -4.46 -1.26
CA MET A 25 -10.61 -4.49 0.19
C MET A 25 -9.59 -3.45 0.63
N LEU A 26 -8.52 -3.27 -0.15
CA LEU A 26 -7.53 -2.24 0.11
C LEU A 26 -8.14 -0.84 0.01
N LYS A 27 -8.93 -0.59 -1.02
CA LYS A 27 -9.61 0.71 -1.20
C LYS A 27 -10.66 0.97 -0.14
N ASP A 28 -11.38 -0.06 0.30
CA ASP A 28 -12.33 0.06 1.41
C ASP A 28 -11.63 0.49 2.69
N ARG A 29 -10.45 -0.06 2.96
CA ARG A 29 -9.62 0.33 4.10
C ARG A 29 -9.20 1.79 4.01
N ILE A 30 -8.78 2.25 2.84
CA ILE A 30 -8.43 3.66 2.61
C ILE A 30 -9.65 4.56 2.83
N GLU A 31 -10.82 4.14 2.37
CA GLU A 31 -12.07 4.88 2.59
C GLU A 31 -12.42 4.99 4.07
N ILE A 32 -12.18 3.94 4.85
CA ILE A 32 -12.38 3.99 6.31
C ILE A 32 -11.46 5.04 6.93
N LEU A 33 -10.18 5.06 6.54
CA LEU A 33 -9.23 6.04 7.05
C LEU A 33 -9.64 7.48 6.66
N ARG A 34 -10.10 7.66 5.45
CA ARG A 34 -10.60 8.97 4.97
C ARG A 34 -11.84 9.40 5.75
N SER A 35 -12.81 8.52 5.90
CA SER A 35 -14.06 8.81 6.60
C SER A 35 -13.83 9.14 8.07
N ALA A 36 -12.84 8.50 8.69
CA ALA A 36 -12.44 8.75 10.08
C ALA A 36 -11.55 10.00 10.22
N ALA A 37 -11.29 10.71 9.12
CA ALA A 37 -10.41 11.90 9.08
C ALA A 37 -8.96 11.60 9.52
N VAL A 38 -8.51 10.35 9.41
CA VAL A 38 -7.12 9.97 9.65
C VAL A 38 -6.24 10.44 8.49
N ILE A 39 -6.78 10.37 7.27
CA ILE A 39 -6.13 10.90 6.06
C ILE A 39 -7.10 11.82 5.33
N ASN A 40 -6.59 12.77 4.56
CA ASN A 40 -7.41 13.67 3.77
C ASN A 40 -7.73 13.07 2.38
N ASP A 41 -8.59 13.76 1.63
CA ASP A 41 -9.05 13.29 0.32
C ASP A 41 -7.91 13.14 -0.68
N ASN A 42 -6.95 14.06 -0.68
CA ASN A 42 -5.82 14.01 -1.60
C ASN A 42 -4.93 12.78 -1.34
N VAL A 43 -4.69 12.47 -0.08
CA VAL A 43 -3.95 11.27 0.32
C VAL A 43 -4.70 10.01 -0.13
N ALA A 44 -6.00 9.95 0.14
CA ALA A 44 -6.84 8.80 -0.23
C ALA A 44 -6.80 8.57 -1.76
N GLN A 45 -6.96 9.62 -2.54
CA GLN A 45 -6.92 9.53 -4.01
C GLN A 45 -5.57 9.03 -4.50
N TYR A 46 -4.48 9.56 -3.92
CA TYR A 46 -3.14 9.13 -4.29
C TYR A 46 -2.91 7.64 -3.99
N VAL A 47 -3.24 7.21 -2.77
CA VAL A 47 -3.04 5.81 -2.38
C VAL A 47 -3.88 4.86 -3.23
N ASN A 48 -5.11 5.25 -3.57
CA ASN A 48 -5.95 4.45 -4.47
C ASN A 48 -5.31 4.29 -5.86
N LYS A 49 -4.67 5.33 -6.38
CA LYS A 49 -3.92 5.24 -7.64
C LYS A 49 -2.73 4.29 -7.52
N VAL A 50 -2.04 4.30 -6.38
CA VAL A 50 -0.93 3.38 -6.12
C VAL A 50 -1.43 1.93 -6.08
N ILE A 51 -2.57 1.69 -5.43
CA ILE A 51 -3.20 0.36 -5.39
C ILE A 51 -3.45 -0.14 -6.81
N ASP A 52 -4.05 0.69 -7.66
CA ASP A 52 -4.31 0.35 -9.06
C ASP A 52 -3.01 0.06 -9.84
N ALA A 53 -2.01 0.88 -9.64
CA ALA A 53 -0.72 0.73 -10.33
C ALA A 53 0.00 -0.55 -9.95
N LEU A 54 -0.16 -1.03 -8.72
CA LEU A 54 0.51 -2.21 -8.20
C LEU A 54 -0.28 -3.51 -8.43
N GLU A 55 -1.53 -3.42 -8.90
CA GLU A 55 -2.39 -4.59 -9.12
C GLU A 55 -1.74 -5.62 -10.04
N LYS A 56 -1.06 -5.19 -11.06
CA LYS A 56 -0.43 -6.07 -12.05
C LYS A 56 0.61 -7.03 -11.45
N TYR A 57 1.18 -6.69 -10.31
CA TYR A 57 2.19 -7.52 -9.66
C TYR A 57 1.59 -8.68 -8.86
N GLN A 58 0.31 -8.62 -8.51
CA GLN A 58 -0.38 -9.64 -7.71
C GLN A 58 0.33 -9.93 -6.38
N PHE A 59 0.75 -8.88 -5.68
CA PHE A 59 1.40 -8.99 -4.39
C PHE A 59 0.48 -9.59 -3.33
N ASP A 60 1.07 -10.20 -2.31
CA ASP A 60 0.33 -10.70 -1.16
C ASP A 60 -0.53 -9.61 -0.53
N GLU A 61 -1.80 -9.92 -0.26
CA GLU A 61 -2.78 -8.96 0.22
C GLU A 61 -2.39 -8.35 1.57
N SER A 62 -1.91 -9.17 2.51
CA SER A 62 -1.53 -8.67 3.83
C SER A 62 -0.32 -7.74 3.75
N LYS A 63 0.62 -8.01 2.86
CA LYS A 63 1.77 -7.13 2.61
C LYS A 63 1.32 -5.82 1.95
N MET A 64 0.36 -5.89 1.03
CA MET A 64 -0.21 -4.70 0.42
C MET A 64 -0.98 -3.84 1.44
N GLU A 65 -1.72 -4.46 2.34
CA GLU A 65 -2.39 -3.72 3.43
C GLU A 65 -1.37 -2.95 4.26
N MET A 66 -0.31 -3.61 4.65
CA MET A 66 0.75 -2.98 5.44
C MET A 66 1.38 -1.81 4.68
N PHE A 67 1.78 -2.05 3.44
CA PHE A 67 2.43 -1.04 2.61
C PHE A 67 1.53 0.17 2.37
N THR A 68 0.28 -0.06 1.95
CA THR A 68 -0.63 1.05 1.62
C THR A 68 -1.03 1.85 2.85
N THR A 69 -1.16 1.21 4.00
CA THR A 69 -1.42 1.92 5.26
C THR A 69 -0.24 2.80 5.64
N HIS A 70 0.99 2.27 5.58
CA HIS A 70 2.19 3.05 5.88
C HIS A 70 2.36 4.21 4.90
N LEU A 71 2.12 3.98 3.62
CA LEU A 71 2.18 5.03 2.60
C LEU A 71 1.18 6.15 2.90
N ALA A 72 -0.07 5.78 3.19
CA ALA A 72 -1.11 6.75 3.51
C ALA A 72 -0.74 7.60 4.73
N MET A 73 -0.29 6.95 5.80
CA MET A 73 0.09 7.64 7.03
C MET A 73 1.31 8.53 6.83
N ALA A 74 2.30 8.06 6.07
CA ALA A 74 3.51 8.85 5.80
C ALA A 74 3.18 10.11 4.99
N VAL A 75 2.40 9.98 3.92
CA VAL A 75 2.02 11.12 3.08
C VAL A 75 1.19 12.12 3.89
N GLN A 76 0.26 11.63 4.72
CA GLN A 76 -0.54 12.49 5.58
C GLN A 76 0.34 13.28 6.56
N ARG A 77 1.30 12.63 7.21
CA ARG A 77 2.22 13.30 8.14
C ARG A 77 3.02 14.40 7.45
N ILE A 78 3.53 14.10 6.26
CA ILE A 78 4.32 15.07 5.50
C ILE A 78 3.45 16.29 5.13
N MET A 79 2.22 16.06 4.69
CA MET A 79 1.29 17.13 4.32
C MET A 79 0.93 18.02 5.49
N THR A 80 0.88 17.49 6.70
CA THR A 80 0.51 18.25 7.91
C THR A 80 1.72 18.69 8.71
N ASN A 81 2.93 18.59 8.15
CA ASN A 81 4.19 18.93 8.82
C ASN A 81 4.40 18.17 10.13
N GLY A 82 3.89 16.93 10.20
CA GLY A 82 4.13 16.04 11.32
C GLY A 82 5.57 15.55 11.37
N GLU A 83 5.91 14.85 12.45
CA GLU A 83 7.23 14.22 12.56
C GLU A 83 7.39 13.15 11.51
N VAL A 84 8.53 13.16 10.81
CA VAL A 84 8.88 12.12 9.86
C VAL A 84 9.59 10.98 10.59
N GLU A 85 9.38 9.75 10.14
CA GLU A 85 10.07 8.61 10.69
C GLU A 85 11.50 8.53 10.13
N HIS A 86 12.41 8.09 10.99
CA HIS A 86 13.80 7.87 10.63
C HIS A 86 14.15 6.41 10.76
N LEU A 87 14.65 5.83 9.69
CA LEU A 87 15.13 4.45 9.71
C LEU A 87 16.54 4.43 10.30
N ASP A 88 16.77 3.50 11.23
CA ASP A 88 18.09 3.29 11.80
C ASP A 88 19.08 2.98 10.67
N GLU A 89 20.26 3.59 10.72
CA GLU A 89 21.29 3.42 9.69
C GLU A 89 21.72 1.97 9.53
N SER A 90 21.75 1.19 10.60
CA SER A 90 22.06 -0.24 10.54
C SER A 90 21.02 -1.02 9.74
N ILE A 91 19.73 -0.67 9.91
CA ILE A 91 18.64 -1.29 9.16
C ILE A 91 18.70 -0.86 7.70
N TRP A 92 18.95 0.41 7.45
CA TRP A 92 19.08 0.91 6.07
C TRP A 92 20.21 0.21 5.32
N SER A 93 21.34 -0.03 5.98
CA SER A 93 22.45 -0.76 5.38
C SER A 93 22.06 -2.18 4.97
N GLU A 94 21.21 -2.85 5.77
CA GLU A 94 20.67 -4.16 5.41
C GLU A 94 19.69 -4.08 4.23
N VAL A 95 18.84 -3.08 4.20
CA VAL A 95 17.86 -2.89 3.11
C VAL A 95 18.56 -2.74 1.77
N LYS A 96 19.65 -1.98 1.73
CA LYS A 96 20.40 -1.73 0.50
C LYS A 96 21.00 -2.99 -0.13
N ILE A 97 21.18 -4.05 0.64
CA ILE A 97 21.76 -5.30 0.13
C ILE A 97 20.71 -6.38 -0.15
N PHE A 98 19.42 -6.10 0.05
CA PHE A 98 18.37 -7.05 -0.33
C PHE A 98 18.37 -7.26 -1.84
N ASP A 99 18.10 -8.52 -2.25
CA ASP A 99 17.99 -8.88 -3.67
C ASP A 99 16.93 -8.05 -4.39
N THR A 100 15.88 -7.65 -3.67
CA THR A 100 14.76 -6.89 -4.22
C THR A 100 14.97 -5.37 -4.23
N PHE A 101 16.13 -4.88 -3.74
CA PHE A 101 16.32 -3.43 -3.57
C PHE A 101 16.27 -2.66 -4.90
N ASN A 102 16.92 -3.16 -5.94
CA ASN A 102 16.90 -2.47 -7.23
C ASN A 102 15.51 -2.41 -7.84
N GLU A 103 14.77 -3.52 -7.73
CA GLU A 103 13.37 -3.56 -8.19
C GLU A 103 12.49 -2.63 -7.35
N ALA A 104 12.71 -2.59 -6.03
CA ALA A 104 11.99 -1.69 -5.13
C ALA A 104 12.19 -0.22 -5.52
N LYS A 105 13.41 0.16 -5.91
CA LYS A 105 13.67 1.53 -6.38
C LYS A 105 12.91 1.84 -7.66
N GLN A 106 12.79 0.88 -8.57
CA GLN A 106 12.04 1.06 -9.81
C GLN A 106 10.55 1.21 -9.53
N VAL A 107 9.99 0.37 -8.66
CA VAL A 107 8.58 0.47 -8.25
C VAL A 107 8.34 1.80 -7.55
N TYR A 108 9.22 2.18 -6.63
CA TYR A 108 9.14 3.47 -5.94
C TYR A 108 9.07 4.63 -6.93
N ALA A 109 9.99 4.67 -7.90
CA ALA A 109 9.99 5.73 -8.90
C ALA A 109 8.68 5.79 -9.68
N SER A 110 8.06 4.64 -9.94
CA SER A 110 6.81 4.58 -10.71
C SER A 110 5.60 5.11 -9.94
N ILE A 111 5.62 5.01 -8.61
CA ILE A 111 4.47 5.42 -7.78
C ILE A 111 4.65 6.80 -7.13
N ILE A 112 5.89 7.28 -7.00
CA ILE A 112 6.15 8.52 -6.25
C ILE A 112 5.85 9.78 -7.07
N SER A 113 5.88 9.68 -8.39
CA SER A 113 5.67 10.82 -9.27
C SER A 113 4.30 11.49 -9.08
N ASP A 114 3.30 10.74 -8.66
CA ASP A 114 1.93 11.23 -8.46
C ASP A 114 1.65 11.65 -7.01
N ALA A 115 2.65 11.57 -6.13
CA ALA A 115 2.45 11.92 -4.72
C ALA A 115 2.08 13.41 -4.59
N PRO A 116 1.13 13.76 -3.71
CA PRO A 116 0.70 15.15 -3.54
C PRO A 116 1.69 16.00 -2.77
N VAL A 117 2.79 15.44 -2.29
CA VAL A 117 3.85 16.11 -1.54
C VAL A 117 5.20 15.55 -1.97
N GLN A 118 6.25 16.32 -1.71
CA GLN A 118 7.61 15.85 -1.87
C GLN A 118 7.99 14.99 -0.65
N ILE A 119 8.45 13.76 -0.92
CA ILE A 119 8.79 12.81 0.14
C ILE A 119 10.23 13.06 0.61
N PRO A 120 10.45 13.34 1.91
CA PRO A 120 11.81 13.49 2.43
C PRO A 120 12.59 12.18 2.37
N GLU A 121 13.91 12.30 2.31
CA GLU A 121 14.81 11.14 2.22
C GLU A 121 14.57 10.11 3.33
N SER A 122 14.34 10.55 4.55
CA SER A 122 14.09 9.66 5.68
C SER A 122 12.85 8.79 5.49
N GLU A 123 11.75 9.38 4.99
CA GLU A 123 10.52 8.64 4.69
C GLU A 123 10.70 7.75 3.45
N GLU A 124 11.48 8.21 2.47
CA GLU A 124 11.79 7.41 1.28
C GLU A 124 12.47 6.10 1.67
N LYS A 125 13.42 6.13 2.60
CA LYS A 125 14.10 4.93 3.10
C LYS A 125 13.12 3.94 3.73
N PHE A 126 12.17 4.42 4.51
CA PHE A 126 11.11 3.58 5.07
C PHE A 126 10.25 2.95 4.00
N LEU A 127 9.84 3.73 3.01
CA LEU A 127 9.00 3.23 1.92
C LEU A 127 9.75 2.20 1.07
N LEU A 128 11.04 2.42 0.82
CA LEU A 128 11.87 1.44 0.10
C LEU A 128 12.01 0.14 0.88
N MET A 129 12.16 0.21 2.20
CA MET A 129 12.19 -0.99 3.05
C MET A 129 10.89 -1.79 2.90
N HIS A 130 9.75 -1.12 2.97
CA HIS A 130 8.45 -1.78 2.82
C HIS A 130 8.27 -2.36 1.42
N LEU A 131 8.74 -1.68 0.38
CA LEU A 131 8.69 -2.18 -0.99
C LEU A 131 9.59 -3.41 -1.16
N CYS A 132 10.78 -3.41 -0.56
CA CYS A 132 11.63 -4.59 -0.57
C CYS A 132 10.92 -5.80 0.02
N ASN A 133 10.24 -5.60 1.15
CA ASN A 133 9.47 -6.66 1.79
C ASN A 133 8.30 -7.13 0.91
N LEU A 134 7.61 -6.18 0.28
CA LEU A 134 6.49 -6.46 -0.61
C LEU A 134 6.92 -7.32 -1.80
N LEU A 135 8.11 -7.06 -2.33
CA LEU A 135 8.65 -7.75 -3.50
C LEU A 135 9.27 -9.12 -3.17
N GLN A 136 9.55 -9.40 -1.90
CA GLN A 136 10.09 -10.69 -1.51
C GLN A 136 9.07 -11.78 -1.77
N LYS A 137 9.51 -12.81 -2.50
CA LYS A 137 8.68 -13.99 -2.74
C LYS A 137 8.87 -14.94 -1.57
N GLU A 138 7.76 -15.44 -1.05
CA GLU A 138 7.81 -16.50 -0.06
C GLU A 138 8.25 -17.79 -0.74
N SER A 139 9.26 -18.42 -0.17
CA SER A 139 9.75 -19.72 -0.63
C SER A 139 8.86 -20.82 -0.11
#